data_067c06dcf2aa7118251c3335304c7942
#
_entry.id   067c06dcf2aa7118251c3335304c7942
#
_cell.length_a   1.000
_cell.length_b   1.000
_cell.length_c   1.000
_cell.angle_alpha   90.00
_cell.angle_beta   90.00
_cell.angle_gamma   90.00
#
_symmetry.space_group_name_H-M   'P 1'
#
loop_
_entity.id
_entity.type
_entity.pdbx_description
1 polymer ?
#
loop_
_entity_poly.entity_id
_entity_poly.type
_entity_poly.pdbx_seq_one_letter_code
_entity_poly.pdbx_strand_id
1 'polypeptide(L)'
;MKTACLKYFVSCSIFSAVLAGSYAQAAPVISELFYDASGSDAGLVFLELFGSPGESLDGLVVEGINGGTGDVYSSLALSGVMPGDGVFVIGDDSGGGTSVANADLVADIDYQNGPDSVVLRGLSGVLDAVGYGVFGVNDIFAGEGGAAPDPSAGSSIARLNALFDTGDNSVDFSVLDTPTPGSVPSVSAVPLPASAWLLGSGLMTLVSLRRNR
;
A
#
# COMPACT_ATOMS: atom_id res chain seq x y z
N MET A 1 66.53 46.83 -3.37
CA MET A 1 65.37 46.44 -2.51
C MET A 1 64.30 45.98 -3.44
N LYS A 2 64.05 44.64 -3.47
CA LYS A 2 62.96 44.02 -4.28
C LYS A 2 61.88 43.54 -3.32
N THR A 3 60.70 44.18 -3.37
CA THR A 3 59.57 43.86 -2.53
C THR A 3 58.78 42.69 -3.20
N ALA A 4 58.72 41.54 -2.55
CA ALA A 4 57.95 40.37 -2.98
C ALA A 4 56.47 40.52 -2.53
N CYS A 5 55.55 40.53 -3.48
CA CYS A 5 54.14 40.57 -3.25
C CYS A 5 53.61 39.11 -3.11
N LEU A 6 53.21 38.73 -1.90
CA LEU A 6 52.65 37.41 -1.58
C LEU A 6 51.16 37.41 -1.90
N LYS A 7 50.74 36.66 -2.93
CA LYS A 7 49.33 36.46 -3.29
C LYS A 7 48.75 35.31 -2.48
N TYR A 8 47.81 35.59 -1.59
CA TYR A 8 47.03 34.59 -0.88
C TYR A 8 45.91 34.07 -1.81
N PHE A 9 45.99 32.79 -2.17
CA PHE A 9 44.90 32.08 -2.80
C PHE A 9 43.96 31.59 -1.70
N VAL A 10 42.77 32.20 -1.59
CA VAL A 10 41.68 31.67 -0.75
C VAL A 10 40.94 30.62 -1.56
N SER A 11 41.19 29.35 -1.24
CA SER A 11 40.42 28.21 -1.78
C SER A 11 39.06 28.13 -1.07
N CYS A 12 38.02 28.53 -1.75
CA CYS A 12 36.65 28.40 -1.26
C CYS A 12 36.13 26.98 -1.59
N SER A 13 36.29 26.06 -0.64
CA SER A 13 35.70 24.71 -0.73
C SER A 13 34.18 24.79 -0.52
N ILE A 14 33.41 24.63 -1.58
CA ILE A 14 31.98 24.52 -1.51
C ILE A 14 31.65 23.09 -1.01
N PHE A 15 31.31 23.00 0.25
CA PHE A 15 30.80 21.75 0.86
C PHE A 15 29.35 21.58 0.40
N SER A 16 29.12 20.75 -0.63
CA SER A 16 27.77 20.33 -1.02
C SER A 16 27.24 19.36 0.03
N ALA A 17 26.45 19.85 0.97
CA ALA A 17 25.67 19.02 1.85
C ALA A 17 24.57 18.35 1.00
N VAL A 18 24.73 17.07 0.72
CA VAL A 18 23.64 16.23 0.20
C VAL A 18 22.67 16.03 1.37
N LEU A 19 21.57 16.76 1.37
CA LEU A 19 20.42 16.47 2.21
C LEU A 19 19.85 15.13 1.72
N ALA A 20 20.20 14.03 2.39
CA ALA A 20 19.45 12.80 2.29
C ALA A 20 18.05 13.07 2.88
N GLY A 21 17.10 13.42 2.02
CA GLY A 21 15.70 13.48 2.40
C GLY A 21 15.26 12.08 2.79
N SER A 22 14.89 11.86 4.06
CA SER A 22 14.11 10.69 4.44
C SER A 22 12.76 10.83 3.74
N TYR A 23 12.53 10.04 2.70
CA TYR A 23 11.20 9.89 2.14
C TYR A 23 10.36 9.19 3.22
N ALA A 24 9.30 9.84 3.68
CA ALA A 24 8.28 9.15 4.44
C ALA A 24 7.69 8.10 3.49
N GLN A 25 7.94 6.83 3.79
CA GLN A 25 7.37 5.72 3.04
C GLN A 25 5.92 5.59 3.51
N ALA A 26 4.97 5.55 2.59
CA ALA A 26 3.59 5.27 2.92
C ALA A 26 3.51 3.83 3.43
N ALA A 27 2.72 3.59 4.48
CA ALA A 27 2.48 2.24 4.95
C ALA A 27 1.81 1.40 3.86
N PRO A 28 2.00 0.06 3.87
CA PRO A 28 1.26 -0.81 2.98
C PRO A 28 -0.24 -0.69 3.21
N VAL A 29 -1.01 -0.86 2.13
CA VAL A 29 -2.47 -0.87 2.14
C VAL A 29 -3.01 -2.20 1.60
N ILE A 30 -4.23 -2.55 1.95
CA ILE A 30 -4.96 -3.68 1.36
C ILE A 30 -5.39 -3.28 -0.05
N SER A 31 -4.91 -3.99 -1.07
CA SER A 31 -5.21 -3.68 -2.47
C SER A 31 -6.31 -4.54 -3.06
N GLU A 32 -6.37 -5.83 -2.71
CA GLU A 32 -7.43 -6.73 -3.16
C GLU A 32 -7.74 -7.78 -2.08
N LEU A 33 -9.02 -8.11 -1.94
CA LEU A 33 -9.52 -9.17 -1.07
C LEU A 33 -10.48 -10.06 -1.84
N PHE A 34 -10.16 -11.35 -1.93
CA PHE A 34 -11.01 -12.40 -2.47
C PHE A 34 -11.31 -13.41 -1.38
N TYR A 35 -12.52 -13.39 -0.86
CA TYR A 35 -12.92 -14.15 0.34
C TYR A 35 -14.00 -15.21 0.09
N ASP A 36 -14.67 -15.20 -1.08
CA ASP A 36 -15.77 -16.12 -1.41
C ASP A 36 -15.57 -16.67 -2.82
N ALA A 37 -14.92 -17.82 -2.94
CA ALA A 37 -14.74 -18.49 -4.20
C ALA A 37 -16.01 -19.22 -4.65
N SER A 38 -16.16 -19.45 -5.96
CA SER A 38 -17.26 -20.26 -6.46
C SER A 38 -17.08 -21.71 -6.04
N GLY A 39 -17.70 -22.10 -4.94
CA GLY A 39 -17.71 -23.47 -4.37
C GLY A 39 -16.90 -23.58 -3.09
N SER A 40 -15.70 -24.16 -3.11
CA SER A 40 -14.82 -24.23 -1.93
C SER A 40 -13.81 -23.10 -1.95
N ASP A 41 -13.60 -22.47 -0.82
CA ASP A 41 -12.62 -21.38 -0.64
C ASP A 41 -11.19 -21.92 -0.48
N ALA A 42 -11.07 -23.17 -0.02
CA ALA A 42 -9.82 -23.80 0.33
C ALA A 42 -8.76 -23.72 -0.80
N GLY A 43 -7.70 -22.96 -0.55
CA GLY A 43 -6.59 -22.73 -1.47
C GLY A 43 -6.90 -21.84 -2.66
N LEU A 44 -8.03 -21.13 -2.67
CA LEU A 44 -8.46 -20.26 -3.77
C LEU A 44 -8.57 -18.79 -3.38
N VAL A 45 -8.90 -18.49 -2.11
CA VAL A 45 -9.05 -17.12 -1.61
C VAL A 45 -7.70 -16.49 -1.31
N PHE A 46 -7.63 -15.15 -1.31
CA PHE A 46 -6.40 -14.42 -1.06
C PHE A 46 -6.62 -13.02 -0.51
N LEU A 47 -5.59 -12.51 0.11
CA LEU A 47 -5.42 -11.10 0.46
C LEU A 47 -4.19 -10.56 -0.28
N GLU A 48 -4.32 -9.38 -0.85
CA GLU A 48 -3.21 -8.68 -1.48
C GLU A 48 -2.94 -7.36 -0.79
N LEU A 49 -1.65 -7.09 -0.56
CA LEU A 49 -1.16 -5.81 -0.03
C LEU A 49 -0.38 -5.08 -1.13
N PHE A 50 -0.50 -3.76 -1.14
CA PHE A 50 0.31 -2.90 -1.99
C PHE A 50 1.13 -1.94 -1.14
N GLY A 51 2.44 -1.79 -1.46
CA GLY A 51 3.35 -0.94 -0.72
C GLY A 51 4.60 -0.61 -1.51
N SER A 52 5.55 0.06 -0.87
CA SER A 52 6.81 0.42 -1.52
C SER A 52 7.72 -0.79 -1.65
N PRO A 53 8.32 -1.04 -2.84
CA PRO A 53 9.27 -2.13 -3.01
C PRO A 53 10.40 -2.12 -1.97
N GLY A 54 10.65 -3.29 -1.36
CA GLY A 54 11.68 -3.46 -0.33
C GLY A 54 11.28 -2.96 1.07
N GLU A 55 10.06 -2.51 1.26
CA GLU A 55 9.52 -2.16 2.58
C GLU A 55 9.44 -3.42 3.46
N SER A 56 9.82 -3.29 4.76
CA SER A 56 9.73 -4.40 5.70
C SER A 56 8.29 -4.68 6.07
N LEU A 57 7.91 -5.95 6.00
CA LEU A 57 6.64 -6.48 6.50
C LEU A 57 6.77 -7.00 7.94
N ASP A 58 7.98 -6.99 8.52
CA ASP A 58 8.20 -7.46 9.88
C ASP A 58 7.44 -6.60 10.90
N GLY A 59 6.70 -7.28 11.77
CA GLY A 59 5.89 -6.63 12.80
C GLY A 59 4.53 -6.14 12.30
N LEU A 60 4.17 -6.38 11.04
CA LEU A 60 2.81 -6.24 10.56
C LEU A 60 1.99 -7.47 10.89
N VAL A 61 0.70 -7.27 11.16
CA VAL A 61 -0.27 -8.34 11.43
C VAL A 61 -1.53 -8.06 10.62
N VAL A 62 -2.02 -9.08 9.95
CA VAL A 62 -3.35 -9.05 9.31
C VAL A 62 -4.33 -9.79 10.21
N GLU A 63 -5.47 -9.16 10.49
CA GLU A 63 -6.53 -9.73 11.34
C GLU A 63 -7.86 -9.77 10.60
N GLY A 64 -8.58 -10.90 10.70
CA GLY A 64 -9.99 -11.02 10.35
C GLY A 64 -10.86 -10.72 11.56
N ILE A 65 -11.80 -9.77 11.45
CA ILE A 65 -12.70 -9.32 12.50
C ILE A 65 -14.12 -9.73 12.15
N ASN A 66 -14.76 -10.53 13.00
CA ASN A 66 -16.15 -10.93 12.81
C ASN A 66 -17.10 -9.76 13.06
N GLY A 67 -17.90 -9.38 12.07
CA GLY A 67 -18.81 -8.25 12.17
C GLY A 67 -19.95 -8.45 13.16
N GLY A 68 -20.40 -9.71 13.37
CA GLY A 68 -21.45 -9.99 14.33
C GLY A 68 -21.04 -9.89 15.79
N THR A 69 -19.74 -10.11 16.12
CA THR A 69 -19.23 -10.13 17.50
C THR A 69 -18.13 -9.12 17.78
N GLY A 70 -17.38 -8.69 16.78
CA GLY A 70 -16.18 -7.86 16.92
C GLY A 70 -14.94 -8.65 17.33
N ASP A 71 -15.01 -9.98 17.40
CA ASP A 71 -13.88 -10.83 17.77
C ASP A 71 -12.91 -11.00 16.61
N VAL A 72 -11.63 -11.10 16.93
CA VAL A 72 -10.58 -11.52 15.99
C VAL A 72 -10.72 -13.03 15.78
N TYR A 73 -11.06 -13.49 14.58
CA TYR A 73 -11.14 -14.91 14.28
C TYR A 73 -9.95 -15.46 13.49
N SER A 74 -9.21 -14.57 12.82
CA SER A 74 -7.96 -14.87 12.11
C SER A 74 -6.91 -13.85 12.45
N SER A 75 -5.65 -14.26 12.61
CA SER A 75 -4.52 -13.36 12.87
C SER A 75 -3.25 -13.94 12.29
N LEU A 76 -2.64 -13.23 11.33
CA LEU A 76 -1.44 -13.63 10.63
C LEU A 76 -0.35 -12.57 10.81
N ALA A 77 0.75 -12.94 11.47
CA ALA A 77 1.93 -12.10 11.54
C ALA A 77 2.73 -12.21 10.23
N LEU A 78 3.04 -11.05 9.64
CA LEU A 78 3.82 -10.97 8.42
C LEU A 78 5.32 -10.87 8.72
N SER A 79 6.14 -11.26 7.76
CA SER A 79 7.59 -11.12 7.81
C SER A 79 8.17 -11.02 6.41
N GLY A 80 9.41 -10.52 6.31
CA GLY A 80 10.10 -10.34 5.03
C GLY A 80 9.95 -8.92 4.49
N VAL A 81 9.94 -8.80 3.17
CA VAL A 81 9.92 -7.49 2.50
C VAL A 81 8.92 -7.49 1.35
N MET A 82 8.35 -6.32 1.07
CA MET A 82 7.51 -6.07 -0.09
C MET A 82 8.28 -6.40 -1.38
N PRO A 83 7.71 -7.20 -2.32
CA PRO A 83 8.33 -7.52 -3.60
C PRO A 83 8.69 -6.30 -4.45
N GLY A 84 9.49 -6.52 -5.51
CA GLY A 84 10.02 -5.46 -6.36
C GLY A 84 8.98 -4.73 -7.20
N ASP A 85 7.79 -5.30 -7.40
CA ASP A 85 6.62 -4.71 -8.05
C ASP A 85 5.70 -3.96 -7.06
N GLY A 86 5.97 -4.08 -5.75
CA GLY A 86 5.18 -3.44 -4.70
C GLY A 86 3.91 -4.21 -4.33
N VAL A 87 3.74 -5.44 -4.79
CA VAL A 87 2.55 -6.26 -4.53
C VAL A 87 2.96 -7.48 -3.70
N PHE A 88 2.22 -7.78 -2.64
CA PHE A 88 2.45 -8.94 -1.77
C PHE A 88 1.16 -9.74 -1.64
N VAL A 89 1.14 -10.94 -2.21
CA VAL A 89 -0.04 -11.81 -2.25
C VAL A 89 0.05 -12.89 -1.17
N ILE A 90 -0.96 -12.96 -0.32
CA ILE A 90 -1.15 -14.01 0.68
C ILE A 90 -2.25 -14.93 0.15
N GLY A 91 -1.88 -16.14 -0.26
CA GLY A 91 -2.83 -17.16 -0.73
C GLY A 91 -3.21 -18.12 0.39
N ASP A 92 -4.50 -18.51 0.43
CA ASP A 92 -5.00 -19.48 1.39
C ASP A 92 -4.34 -20.85 1.21
N ASP A 93 -4.07 -21.54 2.34
CA ASP A 93 -3.52 -22.90 2.37
C ASP A 93 -4.62 -23.96 2.47
N SER A 94 -4.83 -24.71 1.42
CA SER A 94 -5.74 -25.85 1.40
C SER A 94 -5.28 -27.07 2.27
N GLY A 95 -4.17 -26.93 3.01
CA GLY A 95 -3.51 -28.01 3.72
C GLY A 95 -2.48 -28.78 2.88
N GLY A 96 -2.19 -28.29 1.69
CA GLY A 96 -1.19 -28.80 0.75
C GLY A 96 -0.63 -27.75 -0.18
N GLY A 97 -0.83 -26.48 0.15
CA GLY A 97 -0.45 -25.32 -0.64
C GLY A 97 -1.66 -24.56 -1.19
N THR A 98 -1.39 -23.59 -2.02
CA THR A 98 -2.41 -22.71 -2.62
C THR A 98 -2.50 -22.89 -4.14
N SER A 99 -3.66 -22.59 -4.71
CA SER A 99 -3.87 -22.43 -6.16
C SER A 99 -3.87 -20.96 -6.60
N VAL A 100 -3.69 -20.04 -5.64
CA VAL A 100 -3.62 -18.59 -5.92
C VAL A 100 -2.37 -18.29 -6.73
N ALA A 101 -2.54 -17.65 -7.86
CA ALA A 101 -1.41 -17.23 -8.69
C ALA A 101 -0.58 -16.16 -7.98
N ASN A 102 0.73 -16.16 -8.23
CA ASN A 102 1.66 -15.14 -7.70
C ASN A 102 1.69 -15.03 -6.17
N ALA A 103 1.28 -16.07 -5.42
CA ALA A 103 1.32 -16.04 -3.96
C ALA A 103 2.77 -15.93 -3.46
N ASP A 104 3.07 -14.90 -2.67
CA ASP A 104 4.35 -14.68 -1.99
C ASP A 104 4.39 -15.40 -0.64
N LEU A 105 3.23 -15.54 -0.01
CA LEU A 105 3.03 -16.25 1.25
C LEU A 105 1.82 -17.18 1.13
N VAL A 106 1.95 -18.39 1.67
CA VAL A 106 0.85 -19.35 1.81
C VAL A 106 0.54 -19.49 3.30
N ALA A 107 -0.69 -19.20 3.69
CA ALA A 107 -1.14 -19.21 5.08
C ALA A 107 -2.64 -19.52 5.15
N ASP A 108 -3.09 -19.96 6.33
CA ASP A 108 -4.50 -20.17 6.62
C ASP A 108 -5.17 -18.79 6.83
N ILE A 109 -5.83 -18.29 5.79
CA ILE A 109 -6.47 -16.96 5.74
C ILE A 109 -7.91 -17.04 5.22
N ASP A 110 -8.60 -18.14 5.45
CA ASP A 110 -10.01 -18.32 5.05
C ASP A 110 -10.91 -17.28 5.76
N TYR A 111 -11.07 -16.11 5.12
CA TYR A 111 -11.91 -15.03 5.62
C TYR A 111 -13.38 -15.37 5.41
N GLN A 112 -14.22 -15.08 6.41
CA GLN A 112 -15.66 -15.36 6.38
C GLN A 112 -16.37 -14.50 5.31
N ASN A 113 -17.53 -14.96 4.82
CA ASN A 113 -18.30 -14.32 3.75
C ASN A 113 -19.02 -13.02 4.17
N GLY A 114 -18.75 -12.51 5.38
CA GLY A 114 -19.23 -11.22 5.88
C GLY A 114 -20.63 -11.25 6.53
N PRO A 115 -21.07 -10.11 7.12
CA PRO A 115 -20.34 -8.85 7.19
C PRO A 115 -19.15 -8.94 8.14
N ASP A 116 -17.96 -8.68 7.63
CA ASP A 116 -16.70 -8.78 8.39
C ASP A 116 -15.71 -7.67 7.99
N SER A 117 -14.57 -7.64 8.64
CA SER A 117 -13.49 -6.70 8.27
C SER A 117 -12.13 -7.39 8.30
N VAL A 118 -11.25 -7.00 7.39
CA VAL A 118 -9.82 -7.33 7.41
C VAL A 118 -9.04 -6.09 7.79
N VAL A 119 -8.17 -6.20 8.79
CA VAL A 119 -7.42 -5.09 9.37
C VAL A 119 -5.93 -5.36 9.27
N LEU A 120 -5.18 -4.45 8.68
CA LEU A 120 -3.73 -4.44 8.67
C LEU A 120 -3.22 -3.60 9.83
N ARG A 121 -2.46 -4.20 10.74
CA ARG A 121 -1.87 -3.51 11.90
C ARG A 121 -0.36 -3.47 11.83
N GLY A 122 0.18 -2.36 12.29
CA GLY A 122 1.59 -2.21 12.63
C GLY A 122 1.79 -1.97 14.13
N LEU A 123 3.03 -1.74 14.54
CA LEU A 123 3.39 -1.51 15.95
C LEU A 123 2.69 -0.30 16.59
N SER A 124 2.29 0.69 15.79
CA SER A 124 1.65 1.93 16.25
C SER A 124 0.13 1.90 16.18
N GLY A 125 -0.48 0.84 15.66
CA GLY A 125 -1.93 0.72 15.52
C GLY A 125 -2.37 0.23 14.14
N VAL A 126 -3.62 0.53 13.76
CA VAL A 126 -4.17 0.21 12.44
C VAL A 126 -3.45 1.04 11.38
N LEU A 127 -3.06 0.38 10.29
CA LEU A 127 -2.45 1.00 9.11
C LEU A 127 -3.48 1.14 7.98
N ASP A 128 -4.31 0.13 7.80
CA ASP A 128 -5.39 0.10 6.82
C ASP A 128 -6.44 -0.93 7.26
N ALA A 129 -7.70 -0.76 6.84
CA ALA A 129 -8.76 -1.71 7.14
C ALA A 129 -9.83 -1.70 6.05
N VAL A 130 -10.33 -2.88 5.69
CA VAL A 130 -11.44 -3.03 4.78
C VAL A 130 -12.59 -3.79 5.44
N GLY A 131 -13.76 -3.15 5.53
CA GLY A 131 -15.01 -3.80 5.93
C GLY A 131 -15.84 -4.12 4.69
N TYR A 132 -16.40 -5.33 4.61
CA TYR A 132 -17.13 -5.85 3.47
C TYR A 132 -18.39 -6.60 3.90
N GLY A 133 -19.32 -6.77 2.97
CA GLY A 133 -20.63 -7.35 3.26
C GLY A 133 -21.65 -6.32 3.77
N VAL A 134 -22.83 -6.78 4.16
CA VAL A 134 -23.96 -5.93 4.54
C VAL A 134 -24.09 -5.87 6.07
N PHE A 135 -23.55 -4.83 6.68
CA PHE A 135 -23.61 -4.60 8.13
C PHE A 135 -25.00 -4.20 8.60
N GLY A 136 -25.50 -4.87 9.64
CA GLY A 136 -26.72 -4.54 10.35
C GLY A 136 -26.49 -3.51 11.48
N VAL A 137 -27.57 -3.10 12.13
CA VAL A 137 -27.54 -2.04 13.18
C VAL A 137 -26.67 -2.39 14.40
N ASN A 138 -26.51 -3.68 14.69
CA ASN A 138 -25.74 -4.15 15.86
C ASN A 138 -24.39 -4.76 15.48
N ASP A 139 -24.04 -4.77 14.20
CA ASP A 139 -22.78 -5.34 13.75
C ASP A 139 -21.61 -4.39 14.04
N ILE A 140 -20.45 -4.96 14.24
CA ILE A 140 -19.21 -4.24 14.53
C ILE A 140 -18.47 -4.04 13.20
N PHE A 141 -18.43 -2.81 12.76
CA PHE A 141 -17.66 -2.41 11.59
C PHE A 141 -16.25 -1.99 12.01
N ALA A 142 -15.23 -2.71 11.57
CA ALA A 142 -13.82 -2.42 11.82
C ALA A 142 -13.08 -1.96 10.56
N GLY A 143 -13.81 -1.63 9.47
CA GLY A 143 -13.29 -1.00 8.27
C GLY A 143 -13.22 0.52 8.41
N GLU A 144 -13.10 1.22 7.28
CA GLU A 144 -12.98 2.67 7.19
C GLU A 144 -14.17 3.28 6.46
N GLY A 145 -14.75 4.36 7.02
CA GLY A 145 -15.88 5.07 6.43
C GLY A 145 -17.12 4.19 6.22
N GLY A 146 -17.51 3.95 4.98
CA GLY A 146 -18.55 3.02 4.58
C GLY A 146 -17.98 1.66 4.17
N ALA A 147 -18.77 0.57 4.25
CA ALA A 147 -18.33 -0.75 3.82
C ALA A 147 -18.05 -0.79 2.31
N ALA A 148 -17.04 -1.57 1.91
CA ALA A 148 -16.79 -1.90 0.51
C ALA A 148 -18.01 -2.63 -0.11
N PRO A 149 -18.16 -2.58 -1.44
CA PRO A 149 -19.22 -3.33 -2.11
C PRO A 149 -19.16 -4.82 -1.75
N ASP A 150 -20.33 -5.47 -1.66
CA ASP A 150 -20.46 -6.90 -1.40
C ASP A 150 -20.48 -7.66 -2.73
N PRO A 151 -19.39 -8.35 -3.13
CA PRO A 151 -19.33 -9.09 -4.39
C PRO A 151 -20.09 -10.41 -4.28
N SER A 152 -20.52 -10.96 -5.42
CA SER A 152 -20.99 -12.33 -5.50
C SER A 152 -19.81 -13.32 -5.46
N ALA A 153 -20.08 -14.56 -5.04
CA ALA A 153 -19.08 -15.63 -5.05
C ALA A 153 -18.35 -15.75 -6.39
N GLY A 154 -17.04 -15.84 -6.33
CA GLY A 154 -16.14 -15.85 -7.48
C GLY A 154 -15.61 -14.48 -7.92
N SER A 155 -16.06 -13.40 -7.28
CA SER A 155 -15.60 -12.02 -7.50
C SER A 155 -14.83 -11.50 -6.28
N SER A 156 -13.86 -10.63 -6.47
CA SER A 156 -13.11 -9.95 -5.41
C SER A 156 -13.56 -8.50 -5.23
N ILE A 157 -13.09 -7.87 -4.16
CA ILE A 157 -13.08 -6.43 -4.02
C ILE A 157 -11.65 -5.91 -4.12
N ALA A 158 -11.43 -4.88 -4.93
CA ALA A 158 -10.10 -4.31 -5.12
C ALA A 158 -10.13 -2.79 -5.00
N ARG A 159 -9.07 -2.23 -4.46
CA ARG A 159 -8.86 -0.78 -4.37
C ARG A 159 -8.64 -0.23 -5.78
N LEU A 160 -9.49 0.69 -6.22
CA LEU A 160 -9.46 1.26 -7.58
C LEU A 160 -8.15 1.96 -7.90
N ASN A 161 -7.49 2.45 -6.87
CA ASN A 161 -6.20 3.09 -6.96
C ASN A 161 -5.40 2.82 -5.68
N ALA A 162 -4.49 1.86 -5.75
CA ALA A 162 -3.68 1.45 -4.60
C ALA A 162 -2.79 2.58 -4.00
N LEU A 163 -2.62 3.70 -4.71
CA LEU A 163 -1.91 4.88 -4.21
C LEU A 163 -2.82 5.87 -3.45
N PHE A 164 -4.13 5.64 -3.44
CA PHE A 164 -5.10 6.51 -2.79
C PHE A 164 -5.89 5.72 -1.75
N ASP A 165 -5.82 6.23 -0.56
CA ASP A 165 -6.62 5.81 0.57
C ASP A 165 -7.37 7.05 1.08
N THR A 166 -8.70 7.02 0.96
CA THR A 166 -9.56 8.14 1.38
C THR A 166 -10.06 7.94 2.81
N GLY A 167 -9.82 6.78 3.42
CA GLY A 167 -10.42 6.36 4.69
C GLY A 167 -11.92 6.06 4.55
N ASP A 168 -12.36 5.60 3.36
CA ASP A 168 -13.73 5.20 3.09
C ASP A 168 -13.76 4.03 2.10
N ASN A 169 -13.98 2.81 2.60
CA ASN A 169 -13.92 1.61 1.77
C ASN A 169 -15.01 1.61 0.67
N SER A 170 -16.15 2.27 0.89
CA SER A 170 -17.20 2.40 -0.12
C SER A 170 -16.78 3.24 -1.34
N VAL A 171 -15.78 4.09 -1.16
CA VAL A 171 -15.22 4.95 -2.22
C VAL A 171 -13.98 4.32 -2.86
N ASP A 172 -13.14 3.68 -2.03
CA ASP A 172 -11.83 3.17 -2.44
C ASP A 172 -11.91 1.83 -3.16
N PHE A 173 -12.88 0.98 -2.82
CA PHE A 173 -13.01 -0.36 -3.37
C PHE A 173 -14.11 -0.50 -4.41
N SER A 174 -13.92 -1.44 -5.33
CA SER A 174 -14.90 -1.84 -6.33
C SER A 174 -14.87 -3.35 -6.54
N VAL A 175 -15.97 -3.91 -7.04
CA VAL A 175 -16.03 -5.34 -7.39
C VAL A 175 -15.22 -5.60 -8.67
N LEU A 176 -14.41 -6.66 -8.63
CA LEU A 176 -13.80 -7.26 -9.81
C LEU A 176 -14.45 -8.62 -10.07
N ASP A 177 -15.10 -8.77 -11.23
CA ASP A 177 -15.70 -10.04 -11.66
C ASP A 177 -14.66 -11.17 -11.84
N THR A 178 -13.42 -10.80 -12.03
CA THR A 178 -12.28 -11.72 -12.12
C THR A 178 -11.19 -11.22 -11.19
N PRO A 179 -10.89 -11.96 -10.11
CA PRO A 179 -9.79 -11.64 -9.19
C PRO A 179 -8.44 -11.56 -9.91
N THR A 180 -7.56 -10.63 -9.46
CA THR A 180 -6.31 -10.31 -10.15
C THR A 180 -5.06 -10.42 -9.25
N PRO A 181 -4.82 -11.55 -8.55
CA PRO A 181 -3.73 -11.68 -7.60
C PRO A 181 -2.36 -11.41 -8.24
N GLY A 182 -1.58 -10.55 -7.63
CA GLY A 182 -0.28 -10.08 -8.11
C GLY A 182 -0.38 -8.93 -9.11
N SER A 183 -1.53 -8.24 -9.18
CA SER A 183 -1.71 -7.14 -10.13
C SER A 183 -2.65 -6.08 -9.59
N VAL A 184 -2.12 -4.94 -9.17
CA VAL A 184 -2.96 -3.78 -8.79
C VAL A 184 -3.47 -3.03 -10.02
N PRO A 185 -4.70 -2.49 -10.00
CA PRO A 185 -5.18 -1.62 -11.05
C PRO A 185 -4.20 -0.47 -11.28
N SER A 186 -3.54 -0.45 -12.45
CA SER A 186 -2.58 0.60 -12.78
C SER A 186 -3.32 1.89 -13.05
N VAL A 187 -3.20 2.86 -12.15
CA VAL A 187 -3.50 4.25 -12.51
C VAL A 187 -2.46 4.70 -13.51
N SER A 188 -2.92 5.10 -14.69
CA SER A 188 -2.07 5.84 -15.62
C SER A 188 -1.39 6.98 -14.85
N ALA A 189 -0.06 6.96 -14.80
CA ALA A 189 0.71 8.04 -14.18
C ALA A 189 0.19 9.36 -14.75
N VAL A 190 -0.46 10.17 -13.92
CA VAL A 190 -0.91 11.50 -14.34
C VAL A 190 0.37 12.26 -14.71
N PRO A 191 0.53 12.72 -15.96
CA PRO A 191 1.72 13.48 -16.34
C PRO A 191 1.86 14.65 -15.39
N LEU A 192 3.06 14.78 -14.77
CA LEU A 192 3.32 15.90 -13.87
C LEU A 192 2.90 17.20 -14.56
N PRO A 193 2.09 18.06 -13.91
CA PRO A 193 1.67 19.30 -14.52
C PRO A 193 2.89 20.07 -15.04
N ALA A 194 2.78 20.64 -16.24
CA ALA A 194 3.88 21.43 -16.83
C ALA A 194 4.42 22.53 -15.89
N SER A 195 3.62 22.91 -14.88
CA SER A 195 4.00 23.81 -13.79
C SER A 195 5.22 23.32 -12.98
N ALA A 196 5.43 22.01 -12.83
CA ALA A 196 6.61 21.48 -12.14
C ALA A 196 7.90 21.76 -12.95
N TRP A 197 7.83 21.65 -14.28
CA TRP A 197 8.93 22.00 -15.19
C TRP A 197 9.14 23.50 -15.27
N LEU A 198 8.07 24.30 -15.21
CA LEU A 198 8.15 25.77 -15.19
C LEU A 198 8.75 26.29 -13.89
N LEU A 199 8.42 25.66 -12.74
CA LEU A 199 9.04 26.01 -11.45
C LEU A 199 10.53 25.70 -11.44
N GLY A 200 10.94 24.53 -11.94
CA GLY A 200 12.34 24.13 -12.05
C GLY A 200 13.15 25.05 -12.97
N SER A 201 12.60 25.40 -14.12
CA SER A 201 13.24 26.31 -15.08
C SER A 201 13.29 27.76 -14.56
N GLY A 202 12.26 28.22 -13.85
CA GLY A 202 12.23 29.53 -13.20
C GLY A 202 13.30 29.69 -12.12
N LEU A 203 13.51 28.66 -11.30
CA LEU A 203 14.57 28.64 -10.29
C LEU A 203 15.96 28.65 -10.91
N MET A 204 16.18 27.90 -11.99
CA MET A 204 17.47 27.88 -12.71
C MET A 204 17.82 29.26 -13.31
N THR A 205 16.83 29.97 -13.87
CA THR A 205 17.01 31.33 -14.40
C THR A 205 17.33 32.34 -13.30
N LEU A 206 16.70 32.25 -12.14
CA LEU A 206 17.00 33.13 -11.00
C LEU A 206 18.41 32.93 -10.46
N VAL A 207 18.91 31.68 -10.40
CA VAL A 207 20.27 31.37 -9.97
C VAL A 207 21.30 31.91 -10.97
N SER A 208 21.04 31.82 -12.29
CA SER A 208 21.92 32.33 -13.33
C SER A 208 22.03 33.86 -13.34
N LEU A 209 20.91 34.54 -13.11
CA LEU A 209 20.89 36.02 -13.01
C LEU A 209 21.63 36.56 -11.78
N ARG A 210 21.63 35.82 -10.66
CA ARG A 210 22.35 36.18 -9.43
C ARG A 210 23.87 36.01 -9.57
N ARG A 211 24.33 35.13 -10.46
CA ARG A 211 25.76 34.86 -10.69
C ARG A 211 26.45 35.87 -11.61
N ASN A 212 25.67 36.65 -12.36
CA ASN A 212 26.15 37.66 -13.32
C ASN A 212 26.07 39.10 -12.77
N ARG A 213 25.85 39.30 -11.49
CA ARG A 213 26.01 40.54 -10.74
C ARG A 213 27.15 40.39 -9.72
#